data_7905b3114edc6451f809af0f9f275ca1
#
_entry.id   7905b3114edc6451f809af0f9f275ca1
#
_cell.length_a   1.000
_cell.length_b   1.000
_cell.length_c   1.000
_cell.angle_alpha   90.00
_cell.angle_beta   90.00
_cell.angle_gamma   90.00
#
_symmetry.space_group_name_H-M   'P 1'
#
loop_
_entity.id
_entity.type
_entity.pdbx_description
1 polymer ?
#
loop_
_entity_poly.entity_id
_entity_poly.type
_entity_poly.pdbx_seq_one_letter_code
_entity_poly.pdbx_strand_id
1 'polypeptide(L)'
;MNRRAGKSITKKVTQLVNVEEHVEGLRQVDMAARLGVSQPTVAKMLKRLASVGLIEQIPWRGIFLTPEGEKLAQESRERHQIVENFLLAIGVSPEIARRDAEGMEHHVSEETLAMFLKFTQTQGSQEA
;
A
#
# COMPACT_ATOMS: atom_id res chain seq x y z
N MET A 1 11.79 18.37 -3.88
CA MET A 1 11.57 16.93 -4.03
C MET A 1 10.23 16.54 -3.43
N ASN A 2 9.37 15.92 -4.20
CA ASN A 2 8.01 15.62 -3.75
C ASN A 2 7.96 14.28 -3.02
N ARG A 3 8.13 14.32 -1.69
CA ARG A 3 8.13 13.12 -0.84
C ARG A 3 6.80 12.38 -0.87
N ARG A 4 5.68 13.11 -1.07
CA ARG A 4 4.35 12.49 -1.10
C ARG A 4 4.14 11.64 -2.33
N ALA A 5 4.58 12.12 -3.50
CA ALA A 5 4.47 11.36 -4.75
C ALA A 5 5.31 10.09 -4.67
N GLY A 6 6.52 10.18 -4.11
CA GLY A 6 7.40 9.02 -3.94
C GLY A 6 6.80 7.95 -3.03
N LYS A 7 6.18 8.36 -1.92
CA LYS A 7 5.53 7.42 -0.99
C LYS A 7 4.31 6.74 -1.62
N SER A 8 3.51 7.50 -2.37
CA SER A 8 2.31 6.95 -3.02
C SER A 8 2.68 5.90 -4.07
N ILE A 9 3.69 6.19 -4.89
CA ILE A 9 4.18 5.26 -5.91
C ILE A 9 4.76 4.01 -5.27
N THR A 10 5.61 4.18 -4.26
CA THR A 10 6.22 3.07 -3.52
C THR A 10 5.14 2.15 -2.95
N LYS A 11 4.12 2.72 -2.33
CA LYS A 11 3.01 1.98 -1.76
C LYS A 11 2.27 1.17 -2.83
N LYS A 12 1.94 1.77 -3.96
CA LYS A 12 1.24 1.08 -5.04
C LYS A 12 2.06 -0.09 -5.59
N VAL A 13 3.34 0.12 -5.80
CA VAL A 13 4.23 -0.92 -6.31
C VAL A 13 4.34 -2.07 -5.31
N THR A 14 4.56 -1.78 -4.03
CA THR A 14 4.68 -2.83 -3.03
C THR A 14 3.39 -3.62 -2.87
N GLN A 15 2.24 -2.96 -2.97
CA GLN A 15 0.95 -3.65 -2.90
C GLN A 15 0.75 -4.59 -4.08
N LEU A 16 1.11 -4.17 -5.29
CA LEU A 16 0.99 -5.02 -6.47
C LEU A 16 1.90 -6.24 -6.39
N VAL A 17 3.15 -6.04 -6.00
CA VAL A 17 4.10 -7.14 -5.87
C VAL A 17 3.64 -8.11 -4.78
N ASN A 18 3.11 -7.61 -3.68
CA ASN A 18 2.64 -8.44 -2.58
C ASN A 18 1.48 -9.36 -2.99
N VAL A 19 0.59 -8.88 -3.85
CA VAL A 19 -0.56 -9.69 -4.32
C VAL A 19 -0.10 -10.85 -5.18
N GLU A 20 0.95 -10.67 -5.99
CA GLU A 20 1.43 -11.66 -6.95
C GLU A 20 2.55 -12.56 -6.44
N GLU A 21 3.06 -12.30 -5.22
CA GLU A 21 4.31 -12.90 -4.74
C GLU A 21 4.30 -14.42 -4.57
N HIS A 22 3.15 -15.04 -4.46
CA HIS A 22 3.09 -16.47 -4.15
C HIS A 22 3.07 -17.40 -5.37
N VAL A 23 3.19 -16.89 -6.56
CA VAL A 23 3.24 -17.70 -7.77
C VAL A 23 4.56 -17.48 -8.49
N GLU A 24 4.75 -16.33 -9.10
CA GLU A 24 5.97 -15.89 -9.75
C GLU A 24 6.11 -14.40 -9.52
N GLY A 25 7.32 -13.87 -9.61
CA GLY A 25 7.55 -12.44 -9.48
C GLY A 25 6.77 -11.67 -10.55
N LEU A 26 6.28 -10.49 -10.18
CA LEU A 26 5.55 -9.62 -11.07
C LEU A 26 6.46 -9.11 -12.18
N ARG A 27 5.98 -9.12 -13.42
CA ARG A 27 6.74 -8.63 -14.55
C ARG A 27 6.53 -7.14 -14.77
N GLN A 28 7.56 -6.48 -15.30
CA GLN A 28 7.51 -5.05 -15.58
C GLN A 28 6.34 -4.68 -16.50
N VAL A 29 6.08 -5.47 -17.54
CA VAL A 29 5.00 -5.22 -18.47
C VAL A 29 3.64 -5.27 -17.79
N ASP A 30 3.44 -6.22 -16.88
CA ASP A 30 2.18 -6.37 -16.14
C ASP A 30 1.98 -5.20 -15.18
N MET A 31 3.05 -4.76 -14.52
CA MET A 31 3.01 -3.62 -13.62
C MET A 31 2.67 -2.33 -14.36
N ALA A 32 3.26 -2.13 -15.54
CA ALA A 32 2.96 -0.96 -16.36
C ALA A 32 1.47 -0.91 -16.73
N ALA A 33 0.92 -2.06 -17.12
CA ALA A 33 -0.49 -2.16 -17.47
C ALA A 33 -1.39 -1.83 -16.28
N ARG A 34 -1.09 -2.38 -15.11
CA ARG A 34 -1.90 -2.17 -13.90
C ARG A 34 -1.81 -0.74 -13.36
N LEU A 35 -0.65 -0.11 -13.49
CA LEU A 35 -0.46 1.26 -13.03
C LEU A 35 -0.92 2.31 -14.06
N GLY A 36 -1.15 1.88 -15.30
CA GLY A 36 -1.55 2.79 -16.36
C GLY A 36 -0.45 3.75 -16.79
N VAL A 37 0.80 3.29 -16.74
CA VAL A 37 1.98 4.08 -17.12
C VAL A 37 2.82 3.32 -18.14
N SER A 38 3.77 4.01 -18.77
CA SER A 38 4.65 3.39 -19.77
C SER A 38 5.67 2.46 -19.09
N GLN A 39 6.20 1.50 -19.85
CA GLN A 39 7.25 0.61 -19.35
C GLN A 39 8.52 1.35 -18.93
N PRO A 40 9.00 2.36 -19.68
CA PRO A 40 10.14 3.16 -19.21
C PRO A 40 9.91 3.83 -17.86
N THR A 41 8.69 4.30 -17.61
CA THR A 41 8.33 4.89 -16.31
C THR A 41 8.45 3.85 -15.21
N VAL A 42 7.90 2.65 -15.43
CA VAL A 42 8.00 1.54 -14.47
C VAL A 42 9.45 1.17 -14.24
N ALA A 43 10.26 1.10 -15.30
CA ALA A 43 11.68 0.76 -15.17
C ALA A 43 12.41 1.74 -14.23
N LYS A 44 12.13 3.03 -14.35
CA LYS A 44 12.72 4.05 -13.47
C LYS A 44 12.26 3.86 -12.02
N MET A 45 10.98 3.60 -11.82
CA MET A 45 10.42 3.36 -10.49
C MET A 45 11.05 2.14 -9.84
N LEU A 46 11.17 1.05 -10.58
CA LEU A 46 11.76 -0.19 -10.08
C LEU A 46 13.23 -0.02 -9.73
N LYS A 47 13.98 0.68 -10.57
CA LYS A 47 15.39 0.96 -10.31
C LYS A 47 15.55 1.75 -9.01
N ARG A 48 14.68 2.73 -8.79
CA ARG A 48 14.69 3.54 -7.57
C ARG A 48 14.38 2.69 -6.34
N LEU A 49 13.34 1.85 -6.43
CA LEU A 49 12.94 0.98 -5.31
C LEU A 49 14.00 -0.06 -5.00
N ALA A 50 14.65 -0.61 -6.03
CA ALA A 50 15.75 -1.54 -5.84
C ALA A 50 16.94 -0.85 -5.16
N SER A 51 17.23 0.40 -5.53
CA SER A 51 18.34 1.14 -4.96
C SER A 51 18.15 1.45 -3.47
N VAL A 52 16.90 1.56 -3.02
CA VAL A 52 16.61 1.79 -1.59
C VAL A 52 16.29 0.49 -0.84
N GLY A 53 16.45 -0.65 -1.49
CA GLY A 53 16.36 -1.95 -0.84
C GLY A 53 14.95 -2.47 -0.58
N LEU A 54 13.94 -1.99 -1.30
CA LEU A 54 12.55 -2.42 -1.11
C LEU A 54 12.15 -3.56 -2.02
N ILE A 55 12.79 -3.69 -3.18
CA ILE A 55 12.50 -4.77 -4.13
C ILE A 55 13.79 -5.37 -4.64
N GLU A 56 13.67 -6.57 -5.20
CA GLU A 56 14.75 -7.28 -5.87
C GLU A 56 14.24 -7.73 -7.23
N GLN A 57 15.01 -7.42 -8.27
CA GLN A 57 14.71 -7.88 -9.63
C GLN A 57 15.56 -9.10 -9.91
N ILE A 58 14.93 -10.27 -10.06
CA ILE A 58 15.64 -11.51 -10.32
C ILE A 58 15.47 -11.83 -11.81
N PRO A 59 16.57 -11.91 -12.58
CA PRO A 59 16.50 -12.24 -14.01
C PRO A 59 15.67 -13.50 -14.25
N TRP A 60 14.77 -13.43 -15.23
CA TRP A 60 13.91 -14.54 -15.64
C TRP A 60 12.79 -14.91 -14.64
N ARG A 61 12.79 -14.33 -13.43
CA ARG A 61 11.79 -14.64 -12.42
C ARG A 61 10.83 -13.47 -12.13
N GLY A 62 11.32 -12.25 -12.26
CA GLY A 62 10.49 -11.08 -12.05
C GLY A 62 10.89 -10.24 -10.84
N ILE A 63 9.92 -9.55 -10.27
CA ILE A 63 10.12 -8.57 -9.21
C ILE A 63 9.58 -9.13 -7.90
N PHE A 64 10.39 -9.07 -6.85
CA PHE A 64 10.01 -9.57 -5.51
C PHE A 64 10.27 -8.50 -4.46
N LEU A 65 9.51 -8.55 -3.38
CA LEU A 65 9.76 -7.67 -2.24
C LEU A 65 10.93 -8.22 -1.42
N THR A 66 11.76 -7.30 -0.92
CA THR A 66 12.74 -7.63 0.11
C THR A 66 12.00 -7.68 1.46
N PRO A 67 12.65 -8.15 2.56
CA PRO A 67 12.04 -8.07 3.88
C PRO A 67 11.61 -6.66 4.25
N GLU A 68 12.38 -5.64 3.89
CA GLU A 68 12.04 -4.24 4.11
C GLU A 68 10.83 -3.83 3.28
N GLY A 69 10.75 -4.32 2.04
CA GLY A 69 9.60 -4.07 1.18
C GLY A 69 8.34 -4.72 1.71
N GLU A 70 8.44 -5.94 2.23
CA GLU A 70 7.32 -6.64 2.85
C GLU A 70 6.82 -5.91 4.09
N LYS A 71 7.74 -5.40 4.90
CA LYS A 71 7.39 -4.62 6.09
C LYS A 71 6.63 -3.35 5.69
N LEU A 72 7.12 -2.65 4.67
CA LEU A 72 6.45 -1.45 4.18
C LEU A 72 5.05 -1.76 3.65
N ALA A 73 4.90 -2.84 2.89
CA ALA A 73 3.60 -3.27 2.38
C ALA A 73 2.64 -3.61 3.51
N GLN A 74 3.13 -4.30 4.55
CA GLN A 74 2.34 -4.64 5.72
C GLN A 74 1.88 -3.39 6.47
N GLU A 75 2.77 -2.45 6.72
CA GLU A 75 2.43 -1.19 7.38
C GLU A 75 1.39 -0.41 6.59
N SER A 76 1.51 -0.42 5.25
CA SER A 76 0.54 0.26 4.39
C SER A 76 -0.84 -0.38 4.48
N ARG A 77 -0.90 -1.72 4.51
CA ARG A 77 -2.17 -2.43 4.64
C ARG A 77 -2.82 -2.17 6.00
N GLU A 78 -2.04 -2.19 7.05
CA GLU A 78 -2.54 -1.91 8.41
C GLU A 78 -3.08 -0.49 8.51
N ARG A 79 -2.36 0.47 7.97
CA ARG A 79 -2.75 1.86 7.97
C ARG A 79 -4.07 2.07 7.21
N HIS A 80 -4.16 1.48 6.01
CA HIS A 80 -5.39 1.52 5.22
C HIS A 80 -6.56 0.89 5.99
N GLN A 81 -6.34 -0.27 6.59
CA GLN A 81 -7.37 -1.00 7.31
C GLN A 81 -7.89 -0.23 8.53
N ILE A 82 -7.00 0.44 9.25
CA ILE A 82 -7.40 1.27 10.40
C ILE A 82 -8.32 2.40 9.96
N VAL A 83 -7.96 3.10 8.89
CA VAL A 83 -8.77 4.21 8.38
C VAL A 83 -10.11 3.70 7.85
N GLU A 84 -10.09 2.64 7.05
CA GLU A 84 -11.32 2.07 6.51
C GLU A 84 -12.27 1.61 7.61
N ASN A 85 -11.77 0.89 8.61
CA ASN A 85 -12.57 0.41 9.73
C ASN A 85 -13.17 1.56 10.53
N PHE A 86 -12.41 2.63 10.73
CA PHE A 86 -12.94 3.81 11.40
C PHE A 86 -14.10 4.44 10.64
N LEU A 87 -13.94 4.59 9.31
CA LEU A 87 -15.01 5.16 8.49
C LEU A 87 -16.27 4.30 8.52
N LEU A 88 -16.11 2.99 8.47
CA LEU A 88 -17.25 2.06 8.60
C LEU A 88 -17.92 2.22 9.97
N ALA A 89 -17.14 2.37 11.02
CA ALA A 89 -17.66 2.49 12.39
C ALA A 89 -18.50 3.75 12.58
N ILE A 90 -18.18 4.83 11.88
CA ILE A 90 -18.95 6.08 11.98
C ILE A 90 -20.11 6.14 10.98
N GLY A 91 -20.32 5.09 10.19
CA GLY A 91 -21.49 4.98 9.33
C GLY A 91 -21.26 5.23 7.84
N VAL A 92 -20.02 5.36 7.40
CA VAL A 92 -19.73 5.52 5.98
C VAL A 92 -19.96 4.18 5.28
N SER A 93 -20.56 4.20 4.09
CA SER A 93 -20.83 2.97 3.34
C SER A 93 -19.52 2.27 2.97
N PRO A 94 -19.53 0.92 2.84
CA PRO A 94 -18.31 0.17 2.54
C PRO A 94 -17.55 0.64 1.31
N GLU A 95 -18.27 0.96 0.22
CA GLU A 95 -17.64 1.41 -1.01
C GLU A 95 -16.94 2.75 -0.83
N ILE A 96 -17.61 3.70 -0.18
CA ILE A 96 -17.04 5.02 0.05
C ILE A 96 -15.91 4.94 1.09
N ALA A 97 -16.07 4.14 2.14
CA ALA A 97 -15.04 3.97 3.16
C ALA A 97 -13.73 3.47 2.54
N ARG A 98 -13.80 2.50 1.64
CA ARG A 98 -12.61 1.98 0.97
C ARG A 98 -11.95 3.05 0.10
N ARG A 99 -12.76 3.79 -0.67
CA ARG A 99 -12.26 4.86 -1.55
C ARG A 99 -11.60 5.99 -0.74
N ASP A 100 -12.30 6.48 0.27
CA ASP A 100 -11.80 7.59 1.07
C ASP A 100 -10.56 7.20 1.87
N ALA A 101 -10.52 5.96 2.38
CA ALA A 101 -9.38 5.45 3.12
C ALA A 101 -8.09 5.50 2.28
N GLU A 102 -8.17 5.20 1.00
CA GLU A 102 -7.00 5.25 0.11
C GLU A 102 -6.37 6.64 0.06
N GLY A 103 -7.20 7.69 0.10
CA GLY A 103 -6.70 9.06 0.14
C GLY A 103 -6.27 9.48 1.53
N MET A 104 -7.12 9.24 2.51
CA MET A 104 -6.90 9.70 3.89
C MET A 104 -5.65 9.10 4.54
N GLU A 105 -5.34 7.85 4.26
CA GLU A 105 -4.19 7.17 4.88
C GLU A 105 -2.86 7.88 4.66
N HIS A 106 -2.73 8.65 3.58
CA HIS A 106 -1.53 9.40 3.27
C HIS A 106 -1.40 10.70 4.09
N HIS A 107 -2.47 11.14 4.70
CA HIS A 107 -2.52 12.43 5.39
C HIS A 107 -2.77 12.34 6.89
N VAL A 108 -3.12 11.16 7.37
CA VAL A 108 -3.40 10.93 8.79
C VAL A 108 -2.11 10.76 9.57
N SER A 109 -1.96 11.49 10.66
CA SER A 109 -0.80 11.36 11.54
C SER A 109 -0.87 10.06 12.34
N GLU A 110 0.25 9.65 12.93
CA GLU A 110 0.29 8.47 13.79
C GLU A 110 -0.63 8.63 15.01
N GLU A 111 -0.71 9.83 15.55
CA GLU A 111 -1.60 10.12 16.68
C GLU A 111 -3.07 9.91 16.29
N THR A 112 -3.48 10.48 15.16
CA THR A 112 -4.86 10.35 14.69
C THR A 112 -5.18 8.90 14.36
N LEU A 113 -4.23 8.19 13.73
CA LEU A 113 -4.40 6.79 13.39
C LEU A 113 -4.63 5.94 14.64
N ALA A 114 -3.86 6.21 15.71
CA ALA A 114 -4.01 5.52 16.99
C ALA A 114 -5.41 5.75 17.59
N MET A 115 -5.93 6.97 17.46
CA MET A 115 -7.27 7.28 17.95
C MET A 115 -8.36 6.62 17.11
N PHE A 116 -8.17 6.53 15.80
CA PHE A 116 -9.10 5.81 14.93
C PHE A 116 -9.19 4.34 15.34
N LEU A 117 -8.04 3.73 15.59
CA LEU A 117 -7.98 2.33 16.01
C LEU A 117 -8.68 2.13 17.36
N LYS A 118 -8.41 3.00 18.31
CA LYS A 118 -9.00 2.94 19.64
C LYS A 118 -10.53 3.07 19.58
N PHE A 119 -11.03 4.02 18.81
CA PHE A 119 -12.47 4.23 18.63
C PHE A 119 -13.13 2.97 18.06
N THR A 120 -12.55 2.40 17.02
CA THR A 120 -13.09 1.22 16.35
C THR A 120 -13.13 0.01 17.31
N GLN A 121 -12.09 -0.17 18.10
CA GLN A 121 -12.02 -1.26 19.07
C GLN A 121 -13.08 -1.09 20.18
N THR A 122 -13.30 0.14 20.63
CA THR A 122 -14.31 0.43 21.64
C THR A 122 -15.71 0.17 21.12
N GLN A 123 -16.00 0.54 19.87
CA GLN A 123 -17.30 0.27 19.25
C GLN A 123 -17.54 -1.22 19.11
N GLY A 124 -16.53 -1.98 18.68
CA GLY A 124 -16.62 -3.43 18.57
C GLY A 124 -16.92 -4.10 19.91
N SER A 125 -16.34 -3.60 20.99
CA SER A 125 -16.57 -4.12 22.34
C SER A 125 -17.99 -3.84 22.83
N GLN A 126 -18.58 -2.71 22.44
CA GLN A 126 -19.92 -2.34 22.83
C GLN A 126 -21.02 -3.12 22.11
N GLU A 127 -20.72 -3.62 20.92
CA GLU A 127 -21.65 -4.42 20.14
C GLU A 127 -21.71 -5.88 20.58
N ALA A 128 -20.74 -6.31 21.35
CA ALA A 128 -20.71 -7.65 21.91
C ALA A 128 -21.57 -7.70 23.19
#